data_35872a55184d9d07ca7a9537a23734c4
#
_entry.id   35872a55184d9d07ca7a9537a23734c4
#
_cell.length_a   1.000
_cell.length_b   1.000
_cell.length_c   1.000
_cell.angle_alpha   90.00
_cell.angle_beta   90.00
_cell.angle_gamma   90.00
#
_symmetry.space_group_name_H-M   'P 1'
#
loop_
_entity.id
_entity.type
_entity.pdbx_description
1 polymer ?
#
loop_
_entity_poly.entity_id
_entity_poly.type
_entity_poly.pdbx_seq_one_letter_code
_entity_poly.pdbx_strand_id
1 'polypeptide(L)'
;PLRRQRQMCIRDRKYDEYKELAGGYAGPAVVETFGEVPFEPVNKKQALHLNERQQKLRVGFQNEAGQIVNRYIKDDEYGYTIIAYPMPEIDPRYEKIFREIVKINTLDYEKYQRIQQYLIDALDEGVSVQVLGKGENRTDLRVMLHHLNDPAKETNFENCVADCNIPVGEVFTSPSLTGTTGVLHVTGVYLNELYYRDLCLTLTDGMITAYDCANFEKEEDNRTYIEENLLYHHRTLPIGEFAIGTNTTAYVMAEQYGIAGKLPILIAEKMGPHFAMGDTCYAWAEDSPMYNPDGKEVIARENEVSAKRKEDPSKAYFGCHTDITIPYRELQSVAVEKADGTTIPLIEDGRFVLPGTEELNEPFG
;
A
#
# COMPACT_ATOMS: atom_id res chain seq x y z
N PRO A 1 22.17 -21.32 12.75
CA PRO A 1 21.87 -22.15 11.58
C PRO A 1 21.03 -23.40 11.93
N LEU A 2 21.48 -24.27 12.85
CA LEU A 2 20.79 -25.53 13.18
C LEU A 2 19.35 -25.36 13.70
N ARG A 3 19.07 -24.33 14.51
CA ARG A 3 17.74 -24.10 15.06
C ARG A 3 16.75 -23.64 13.96
N ARG A 4 17.20 -22.79 13.04
CA ARG A 4 16.41 -22.35 11.87
C ARG A 4 16.11 -23.51 10.94
N GLN A 5 17.11 -24.29 10.53
CA GLN A 5 16.92 -25.49 9.72
C GLN A 5 15.94 -26.48 10.37
N ARG A 6 16.04 -26.66 11.69
CA ARG A 6 15.13 -27.55 12.43
C ARG A 6 13.68 -27.04 12.40
N GLN A 7 13.46 -25.72 12.53
CA GLN A 7 12.10 -25.15 12.43
C GLN A 7 11.53 -25.30 11.03
N MET A 8 12.34 -25.10 9.99
CA MET A 8 11.92 -25.29 8.59
C MET A 8 11.56 -26.75 8.31
N CYS A 9 12.40 -27.70 8.74
CA CYS A 9 12.09 -29.13 8.59
C CYS A 9 10.81 -29.55 9.34
N ILE A 10 10.53 -28.94 10.50
CA ILE A 10 9.29 -29.21 11.23
C ILE A 10 8.09 -28.68 10.45
N ARG A 11 8.18 -27.46 9.92
CA ARG A 11 7.09 -26.83 9.15
C ARG A 11 6.82 -27.61 7.87
N ASP A 12 7.84 -27.88 7.06
CA ASP A 12 7.74 -28.66 5.81
C ASP A 12 7.07 -30.03 6.05
N ARG A 13 7.55 -30.76 7.06
CA ARG A 13 6.95 -32.04 7.44
C ARG A 13 5.50 -31.93 7.91
N LYS A 14 5.14 -30.84 8.60
CA LYS A 14 3.76 -30.60 9.03
C LYS A 14 2.84 -30.34 7.85
N TYR A 15 3.26 -29.51 6.91
CA TYR A 15 2.48 -29.31 5.68
C TYR A 15 2.36 -30.58 4.85
N ASP A 16 3.41 -31.39 4.74
CA ASP A 16 3.35 -32.68 4.05
C ASP A 16 2.39 -33.67 4.74
N GLU A 17 2.40 -33.70 6.09
CA GLU A 17 1.48 -34.52 6.89
C GLU A 17 0.00 -34.12 6.70
N TYR A 18 -0.27 -32.83 6.49
CA TYR A 18 -1.62 -32.26 6.36
C TYR A 18 -1.89 -31.67 4.96
N LYS A 19 -1.21 -32.14 3.93
CA LYS A 19 -1.26 -31.57 2.58
C LYS A 19 -2.66 -31.49 1.97
N GLU A 20 -3.53 -32.48 2.24
CA GLU A 20 -4.91 -32.47 1.74
C GLU A 20 -5.74 -31.36 2.41
N LEU A 21 -5.53 -31.13 3.70
CA LEU A 21 -6.16 -30.03 4.42
C LEU A 21 -5.62 -28.68 3.97
N ALA A 22 -4.30 -28.56 3.77
CA ALA A 22 -3.66 -27.36 3.26
C ALA A 22 -4.14 -27.00 1.85
N GLY A 23 -4.23 -27.99 0.95
CA GLY A 23 -4.75 -27.79 -0.42
C GLY A 23 -6.23 -27.42 -0.50
N GLY A 24 -7.00 -27.65 0.57
CA GLY A 24 -8.41 -27.22 0.68
C GLY A 24 -8.59 -25.90 1.43
N TYR A 25 -7.51 -25.23 1.82
CA TYR A 25 -7.58 -23.98 2.59
C TYR A 25 -7.82 -22.78 1.68
N ALA A 26 -9.02 -22.21 1.76
CA ALA A 26 -9.43 -21.08 0.91
C ALA A 26 -9.05 -19.69 1.46
N GLY A 27 -8.40 -19.63 2.62
CA GLY A 27 -7.95 -18.39 3.25
C GLY A 27 -8.80 -17.94 4.45
N PRO A 28 -8.36 -16.91 5.18
CA PRO A 28 -9.03 -16.40 6.37
C PRO A 28 -10.09 -15.36 6.03
N ALA A 29 -11.11 -15.24 6.90
CA ALA A 29 -11.92 -14.04 7.05
C ALA A 29 -11.52 -13.37 8.36
N VAL A 30 -11.10 -12.10 8.30
CA VAL A 30 -10.54 -11.35 9.44
C VAL A 30 -11.44 -10.17 9.76
N VAL A 31 -11.70 -9.94 11.05
CA VAL A 31 -12.28 -8.69 11.54
C VAL A 31 -11.16 -7.92 12.21
N GLU A 32 -10.73 -6.82 11.58
CA GLU A 32 -9.71 -5.93 12.12
C GLU A 32 -10.36 -4.89 13.01
N THR A 33 -10.12 -4.99 14.31
CA THR A 33 -10.63 -4.02 15.28
C THR A 33 -9.70 -2.82 15.40
N PHE A 34 -10.26 -1.62 15.48
CA PHE A 34 -9.48 -0.38 15.57
C PHE A 34 -10.19 0.68 16.43
N GLY A 35 -9.49 1.76 16.74
CA GLY A 35 -10.03 2.90 17.46
C GLY A 35 -9.25 3.25 18.73
N GLU A 36 -8.09 2.65 18.91
CA GLU A 36 -7.17 3.05 19.97
C GLU A 36 -6.68 4.49 19.77
N VAL A 37 -6.31 5.13 20.86
CA VAL A 37 -5.76 6.47 20.81
C VAL A 37 -4.34 6.39 20.29
N PRO A 38 -4.01 7.02 19.14
CA PRO A 38 -2.65 7.11 18.67
C PRO A 38 -1.77 7.79 19.71
N PHE A 39 -0.53 7.38 19.82
CA PHE A 39 0.42 8.00 20.73
C PHE A 39 1.58 8.66 19.97
N GLU A 40 2.14 9.73 20.54
CA GLU A 40 3.35 10.31 19.98
C GLU A 40 4.55 9.41 20.30
N PRO A 41 5.43 9.17 19.31
CA PRO A 41 6.60 8.34 19.52
C PRO A 41 7.58 8.97 20.51
N VAL A 42 8.16 8.15 21.34
CA VAL A 42 9.25 8.53 22.26
C VAL A 42 10.37 7.51 22.13
N ASN A 43 11.53 7.95 21.67
CA ASN A 43 12.71 7.10 21.62
C ASN A 43 13.14 6.68 23.03
N LYS A 44 12.97 5.42 23.36
CA LYS A 44 13.39 4.84 24.64
C LYS A 44 14.45 3.79 24.39
N LYS A 45 15.56 3.89 25.13
CA LYS A 45 16.64 2.87 25.08
C LYS A 45 16.18 1.46 25.46
N GLN A 46 15.04 1.36 26.17
CA GLN A 46 14.45 0.12 26.62
C GLN A 46 13.52 -0.53 25.59
N ALA A 47 13.17 0.18 24.50
CA ALA A 47 12.33 -0.37 23.46
C ALA A 47 12.96 -1.62 22.82
N LEU A 48 12.13 -2.63 22.60
CA LEU A 48 12.57 -3.87 21.98
C LEU A 48 12.65 -3.70 20.46
N HIS A 49 13.88 -3.59 19.95
CA HIS A 49 14.14 -3.52 18.52
C HIS A 49 14.92 -4.75 18.06
N LEU A 50 14.63 -5.20 16.84
CA LEU A 50 15.51 -6.14 16.16
C LEU A 50 16.74 -5.38 15.67
N ASN A 51 17.94 -5.87 15.98
CA ASN A 51 19.14 -5.34 15.36
C ASN A 51 19.25 -5.81 13.89
N GLU A 52 20.12 -5.20 13.10
CA GLU A 52 20.31 -5.50 11.67
C GLU A 52 20.46 -7.02 11.39
N ARG A 53 21.23 -7.72 12.21
CA ARG A 53 21.40 -9.19 12.07
C ARG A 53 20.10 -9.94 12.32
N GLN A 54 19.34 -9.54 13.34
CA GLN A 54 18.06 -10.16 13.67
C GLN A 54 17.03 -9.88 12.58
N GLN A 55 16.98 -8.67 12.03
CA GLN A 55 16.10 -8.31 10.92
C GLN A 55 16.43 -9.15 9.67
N LYS A 56 17.70 -9.25 9.27
CA LYS A 56 18.11 -10.14 8.16
C LYS A 56 17.71 -11.60 8.39
N LEU A 57 17.80 -12.09 9.62
CA LEU A 57 17.37 -13.44 9.95
C LEU A 57 15.85 -13.60 9.89
N ARG A 58 15.09 -12.56 10.27
CA ARG A 58 13.63 -12.54 10.19
C ARG A 58 13.18 -12.58 8.74
N VAL A 59 13.67 -11.67 7.89
CA VAL A 59 13.37 -11.65 6.46
C VAL A 59 13.70 -12.99 5.82
N GLY A 60 14.91 -13.51 6.02
CA GLY A 60 15.27 -14.81 5.48
C GLY A 60 14.39 -15.98 6.01
N PHE A 61 13.90 -15.89 7.26
CA PHE A 61 12.96 -16.88 7.79
C PHE A 61 11.59 -16.76 7.11
N GLN A 62 11.08 -15.55 6.92
CA GLN A 62 9.81 -15.30 6.23
C GLN A 62 9.87 -15.82 4.79
N ASN A 63 10.96 -15.53 4.08
CA ASN A 63 11.19 -16.00 2.70
C ASN A 63 11.17 -17.53 2.60
N GLU A 64 11.91 -18.24 3.46
CA GLU A 64 11.89 -19.71 3.47
C GLU A 64 10.52 -20.27 3.87
N ALA A 65 9.83 -19.60 4.81
CA ALA A 65 8.50 -20.00 5.25
C ALA A 65 7.46 -19.84 4.15
N GLY A 66 7.49 -18.73 3.40
CA GLY A 66 6.63 -18.49 2.24
C GLY A 66 6.81 -19.55 1.17
N GLN A 67 8.06 -19.83 0.77
CA GLN A 67 8.35 -20.90 -0.20
C GLN A 67 7.83 -22.28 0.22
N ILE A 68 7.82 -22.60 1.53
CA ILE A 68 7.24 -23.85 2.01
C ILE A 68 5.71 -23.81 1.87
N VAL A 69 5.07 -22.71 2.28
CA VAL A 69 3.60 -22.55 2.23
C VAL A 69 3.11 -22.67 0.79
N ASN A 70 3.71 -21.95 -0.16
CA ASN A 70 3.29 -21.89 -1.56
C ASN A 70 3.40 -23.25 -2.30
N ARG A 71 4.15 -24.21 -1.76
CA ARG A 71 4.16 -25.59 -2.29
C ARG A 71 2.89 -26.37 -1.98
N TYR A 72 2.16 -25.99 -0.95
CA TYR A 72 0.98 -26.72 -0.44
C TYR A 72 -0.33 -25.96 -0.58
N ILE A 73 -0.25 -24.62 -0.53
CA ILE A 73 -1.39 -23.71 -0.71
C ILE A 73 -1.06 -22.87 -1.94
N LYS A 74 -1.82 -23.05 -3.01
CA LYS A 74 -1.58 -22.34 -4.26
C LYS A 74 -2.24 -20.98 -4.23
N ASP A 75 -1.55 -19.98 -4.76
CA ASP A 75 -1.99 -18.59 -4.74
C ASP A 75 -3.31 -18.38 -5.50
N ASP A 76 -3.52 -19.13 -6.61
CA ASP A 76 -4.74 -19.08 -7.42
C ASP A 76 -5.96 -19.81 -6.80
N GLU A 77 -5.74 -20.55 -5.72
CA GLU A 77 -6.79 -21.28 -4.98
C GLU A 77 -7.01 -20.68 -3.57
N TYR A 78 -6.32 -19.59 -3.24
CA TYR A 78 -6.31 -19.00 -1.90
C TYR A 78 -6.75 -17.53 -1.99
N GLY A 79 -7.63 -17.13 -1.09
CA GLY A 79 -8.03 -15.74 -0.90
C GLY A 79 -8.07 -15.39 0.58
N TYR A 80 -8.34 -14.12 0.88
CA TYR A 80 -8.65 -13.67 2.23
C TYR A 80 -9.62 -12.50 2.16
N THR A 81 -10.31 -12.25 3.27
CA THR A 81 -11.16 -11.08 3.41
C THR A 81 -10.89 -10.42 4.75
N ILE A 82 -10.66 -9.11 4.74
CA ILE A 82 -10.52 -8.31 5.94
C ILE A 82 -11.57 -7.22 5.96
N ILE A 83 -12.30 -7.08 7.09
CA ILE A 83 -13.27 -6.03 7.31
C ILE A 83 -12.89 -5.19 8.54
N ALA A 84 -12.91 -3.88 8.40
CA ALA A 84 -12.65 -2.95 9.49
C ALA A 84 -13.84 -2.86 10.47
N TYR A 85 -13.58 -2.92 11.78
CA TYR A 85 -14.58 -2.84 12.82
C TYR A 85 -14.15 -1.89 13.96
N PRO A 86 -14.81 -0.74 14.16
CA PRO A 86 -14.42 0.22 15.17
C PRO A 86 -14.76 -0.24 16.58
N MET A 87 -13.88 0.05 17.52
CA MET A 87 -14.10 -0.19 18.95
C MET A 87 -14.71 1.05 19.63
N PRO A 88 -15.45 0.88 20.76
CA PRO A 88 -16.09 2.00 21.48
C PRO A 88 -15.11 3.09 21.92
N GLU A 89 -13.85 2.75 22.13
CA GLU A 89 -12.78 3.62 22.56
C GLU A 89 -12.38 4.67 21.52
N ILE A 90 -12.83 4.51 20.27
CA ILE A 90 -12.47 5.43 19.18
C ILE A 90 -12.85 6.88 19.47
N ASP A 91 -14.06 7.11 20.00
CA ASP A 91 -14.58 8.46 20.29
C ASP A 91 -15.88 8.36 21.09
N PRO A 92 -16.24 9.36 21.94
CA PRO A 92 -17.55 9.41 22.60
C PRO A 92 -18.76 9.36 21.65
N ARG A 93 -18.57 9.70 20.36
CA ARG A 93 -19.59 9.60 19.31
C ARG A 93 -19.62 8.24 18.63
N TYR A 94 -19.13 7.17 19.30
CA TYR A 94 -18.97 5.82 18.76
C TYR A 94 -20.15 5.31 17.93
N GLU A 95 -21.39 5.45 18.42
CA GLU A 95 -22.57 4.96 17.71
C GLU A 95 -22.75 5.60 16.32
N LYS A 96 -22.37 6.88 16.18
CA LYS A 96 -22.43 7.58 14.89
C LYS A 96 -21.30 7.11 13.98
N ILE A 97 -20.09 7.05 14.51
CA ILE A 97 -18.91 6.58 13.79
C ILE A 97 -19.13 5.14 13.32
N PHE A 98 -19.65 4.27 14.19
CA PHE A 98 -19.98 2.89 13.82
C PHE A 98 -20.93 2.82 12.61
N ARG A 99 -21.97 3.63 12.58
CA ARG A 99 -22.89 3.69 11.44
C ARG A 99 -22.21 4.17 10.15
N GLU A 100 -21.32 5.15 10.25
CA GLU A 100 -20.54 5.63 9.09
C GLU A 100 -19.56 4.54 8.60
N ILE A 101 -18.89 3.81 9.51
CA ILE A 101 -18.03 2.69 9.13
C ILE A 101 -18.83 1.58 8.46
N VAL A 102 -20.03 1.24 8.98
CA VAL A 102 -20.90 0.27 8.30
C VAL A 102 -21.26 0.75 6.90
N LYS A 103 -21.61 2.03 6.74
CA LYS A 103 -21.88 2.64 5.43
C LYS A 103 -20.67 2.54 4.49
N ILE A 104 -19.47 2.86 4.99
CA ILE A 104 -18.22 2.76 4.22
C ILE A 104 -17.94 1.30 3.80
N ASN A 105 -18.13 0.35 4.71
CA ASN A 105 -17.92 -1.08 4.44
C ASN A 105 -18.96 -1.69 3.49
N THR A 106 -20.08 -0.99 3.26
CA THR A 106 -21.20 -1.45 2.41
C THR A 106 -21.45 -0.54 1.22
N LEU A 107 -20.44 0.21 0.78
CA LEU A 107 -20.51 1.01 -0.43
C LEU A 107 -20.78 0.11 -1.65
N ASP A 108 -21.45 0.69 -2.63
CA ASP A 108 -21.77 0.02 -3.89
C ASP A 108 -20.48 -0.26 -4.68
N TYR A 109 -19.95 -1.49 -4.54
CA TYR A 109 -18.70 -1.89 -5.18
C TYR A 109 -18.81 -1.93 -6.73
N GLU A 110 -19.98 -2.21 -7.30
CA GLU A 110 -20.18 -2.19 -8.76
C GLU A 110 -20.09 -0.74 -9.30
N LYS A 111 -20.60 0.22 -8.53
CA LYS A 111 -20.42 1.65 -8.81
C LYS A 111 -18.92 2.02 -8.80
N TYR A 112 -18.20 1.65 -7.74
CA TYR A 112 -16.77 1.95 -7.62
C TYR A 112 -15.96 1.27 -8.71
N GLN A 113 -16.23 0.00 -8.99
CA GLN A 113 -15.60 -0.74 -10.08
C GLN A 113 -15.70 0.00 -11.41
N ARG A 114 -16.89 0.52 -11.74
CA ARG A 114 -17.13 1.30 -12.97
C ARG A 114 -16.35 2.61 -12.97
N ILE A 115 -16.37 3.35 -11.86
CA ILE A 115 -15.65 4.64 -11.75
C ILE A 115 -14.14 4.43 -11.80
N GLN A 116 -13.64 3.44 -11.09
CA GLN A 116 -12.22 3.08 -11.08
C GLN A 116 -11.73 2.65 -12.48
N GLN A 117 -12.59 2.04 -13.28
CA GLN A 117 -12.24 1.69 -14.64
C GLN A 117 -11.92 2.92 -15.51
N TYR A 118 -12.63 4.05 -15.35
CA TYR A 118 -12.26 5.30 -16.05
C TYR A 118 -10.87 5.79 -15.66
N LEU A 119 -10.49 5.64 -14.37
CA LEU A 119 -9.14 5.99 -13.93
C LEU A 119 -8.10 5.06 -14.57
N ILE A 120 -8.35 3.75 -14.58
CA ILE A 120 -7.45 2.75 -15.17
C ILE A 120 -7.27 3.00 -16.67
N ASP A 121 -8.37 3.23 -17.40
CA ASP A 121 -8.31 3.50 -18.84
C ASP A 121 -7.44 4.72 -19.15
N ALA A 122 -7.53 5.79 -18.33
CA ALA A 122 -6.69 6.98 -18.50
C ALA A 122 -5.23 6.72 -18.08
N LEU A 123 -4.99 5.94 -17.02
CA LEU A 123 -3.66 5.58 -16.54
C LEU A 123 -2.91 4.69 -17.54
N ASP A 124 -3.61 3.77 -18.20
CA ASP A 124 -3.04 2.87 -19.21
C ASP A 124 -2.60 3.59 -20.50
N GLU A 125 -3.07 4.82 -20.73
CA GLU A 125 -2.58 5.66 -21.83
C GLU A 125 -1.21 6.31 -21.53
N GLY A 126 -0.76 6.26 -20.27
CA GLY A 126 0.41 6.95 -19.77
C GLY A 126 1.72 6.16 -19.84
N VAL A 127 2.82 6.90 -19.76
CA VAL A 127 4.17 6.35 -19.52
C VAL A 127 4.61 6.65 -18.09
N SER A 128 4.00 7.65 -17.45
CA SER A 128 4.26 8.03 -16.06
C SER A 128 3.07 8.78 -15.47
N VAL A 129 3.07 8.89 -14.14
CA VAL A 129 2.12 9.72 -13.39
C VAL A 129 2.90 10.73 -12.58
N GLN A 130 2.54 12.01 -12.70
CA GLN A 130 3.08 13.10 -11.89
C GLN A 130 2.14 13.37 -10.72
N VAL A 131 2.66 13.35 -9.50
CA VAL A 131 1.93 13.70 -8.28
C VAL A 131 2.54 14.92 -7.64
N LEU A 132 1.73 15.97 -7.43
CA LEU A 132 2.16 17.22 -6.82
C LEU A 132 1.35 17.50 -5.55
N GLY A 133 2.06 17.82 -4.48
CA GLY A 133 1.49 18.31 -3.23
C GLY A 133 1.18 19.82 -3.28
N LYS A 134 0.38 20.30 -2.33
CA LYS A 134 0.11 21.75 -2.15
C LYS A 134 0.24 22.20 -0.71
N GLY A 135 0.36 23.52 -0.53
CA GLY A 135 0.52 24.13 0.80
C GLY A 135 1.85 23.75 1.44
N GLU A 136 1.82 23.09 2.58
CA GLU A 136 3.01 22.59 3.26
C GLU A 136 3.51 21.27 2.71
N ASN A 137 2.67 20.55 1.96
CA ASN A 137 3.07 19.29 1.32
C ASN A 137 3.96 19.58 0.10
N ARG A 138 5.17 19.06 0.13
CA ARG A 138 6.23 19.28 -0.88
C ARG A 138 6.39 18.11 -1.85
N THR A 139 5.40 17.23 -1.95
CA THR A 139 5.46 16.13 -2.90
C THR A 139 5.62 16.66 -4.31
N ASP A 140 6.61 16.12 -4.99
CA ASP A 140 6.86 16.30 -6.42
C ASP A 140 7.48 14.98 -6.90
N LEU A 141 6.62 14.03 -7.27
CA LEU A 141 7.01 12.65 -7.54
C LEU A 141 6.46 12.19 -8.88
N ARG A 142 7.38 11.77 -9.73
CA ARG A 142 7.09 11.12 -11.00
C ARG A 142 7.22 9.61 -10.84
N VAL A 143 6.14 8.89 -11.12
CA VAL A 143 6.04 7.43 -11.06
C VAL A 143 5.99 6.87 -12.46
N MET A 144 6.93 6.00 -12.83
CA MET A 144 6.97 5.35 -14.13
C MET A 144 6.05 4.14 -14.18
N LEU A 145 5.36 3.98 -15.30
CA LEU A 145 4.46 2.85 -15.57
C LEU A 145 5.14 1.83 -16.49
N HIS A 146 4.69 0.59 -16.43
CA HIS A 146 5.15 -0.44 -17.36
C HIS A 146 4.56 -0.21 -18.75
N HIS A 147 5.33 -0.60 -19.77
CA HIS A 147 4.86 -0.54 -21.14
C HIS A 147 3.88 -1.69 -21.43
N LEU A 148 2.67 -1.34 -21.88
CA LEU A 148 1.68 -2.32 -22.32
C LEU A 148 2.00 -2.76 -23.76
N ASN A 149 2.21 -4.07 -23.97
CA ASN A 149 2.47 -4.60 -25.32
C ASN A 149 1.16 -4.79 -26.09
N ASP A 150 0.08 -5.16 -25.42
CA ASP A 150 -1.26 -5.31 -25.99
C ASP A 150 -2.30 -4.62 -25.10
N PRO A 151 -2.51 -3.30 -25.23
CA PRO A 151 -3.45 -2.55 -24.38
C PRO A 151 -4.91 -3.05 -24.43
N ALA A 152 -5.24 -3.91 -25.37
CA ALA A 152 -6.55 -4.55 -25.43
C ALA A 152 -6.68 -5.73 -24.47
N LYS A 153 -5.57 -6.27 -23.95
CA LYS A 153 -5.52 -7.44 -23.08
C LYS A 153 -4.77 -7.22 -21.79
N GLU A 154 -3.97 -6.16 -21.72
CA GLU A 154 -3.08 -5.83 -20.63
C GLU A 154 -3.49 -4.52 -19.96
N THR A 155 -3.23 -4.39 -18.67
CA THR A 155 -3.39 -3.17 -17.88
C THR A 155 -2.28 -3.07 -16.84
N ASN A 156 -1.94 -1.83 -16.45
CA ASN A 156 -0.98 -1.57 -15.38
C ASN A 156 -1.62 -1.61 -13.98
N PHE A 157 -2.91 -1.34 -13.89
CA PHE A 157 -3.55 -1.14 -12.59
C PHE A 157 -4.58 -2.22 -12.29
N GLU A 158 -4.59 -2.69 -11.04
CA GLU A 158 -5.69 -3.51 -10.53
C GLU A 158 -6.86 -2.61 -10.14
N ASN A 159 -8.06 -3.05 -10.52
CA ASN A 159 -9.33 -2.44 -10.10
C ASN A 159 -9.76 -3.09 -8.78
N CYS A 160 -9.23 -2.60 -7.66
CA CYS A 160 -9.48 -3.17 -6.35
C CYS A 160 -10.85 -2.76 -5.83
N VAL A 161 -11.75 -3.73 -5.80
CA VAL A 161 -13.07 -3.64 -5.20
C VAL A 161 -13.11 -4.40 -3.87
N ALA A 162 -14.26 -4.48 -3.20
CA ALA A 162 -14.37 -5.11 -1.89
C ALA A 162 -14.41 -6.66 -1.97
N ASP A 163 -13.41 -7.26 -2.59
CA ASP A 163 -13.22 -8.71 -2.70
C ASP A 163 -12.27 -9.27 -1.62
N CYS A 164 -11.15 -8.59 -1.36
CA CYS A 164 -10.22 -8.90 -0.26
C CYS A 164 -10.36 -7.91 0.89
N ASN A 165 -10.05 -6.65 0.64
CA ASN A 165 -10.10 -5.58 1.64
C ASN A 165 -11.46 -4.89 1.63
N ILE A 166 -12.15 -4.84 2.76
CA ILE A 166 -13.37 -4.07 2.95
C ILE A 166 -13.06 -2.88 3.87
N PRO A 167 -13.23 -1.65 3.41
CA PRO A 167 -14.06 -1.16 2.29
C PRO A 167 -13.38 -1.19 0.92
N VAL A 168 -14.20 -0.99 -0.12
CA VAL A 168 -13.77 -0.74 -1.50
C VAL A 168 -13.02 0.59 -1.62
N GLY A 169 -12.14 0.67 -2.60
CA GLY A 169 -11.89 1.93 -3.25
C GLY A 169 -10.43 2.28 -3.49
N GLU A 170 -9.80 1.59 -4.45
CA GLU A 170 -8.51 2.00 -5.00
C GLU A 170 -8.25 1.38 -6.37
N VAL A 171 -7.32 2.00 -7.09
CA VAL A 171 -6.63 1.41 -8.22
C VAL A 171 -5.14 1.45 -7.93
N PHE A 172 -4.44 0.32 -8.07
CA PHE A 172 -3.03 0.22 -7.68
C PHE A 172 -2.16 -0.50 -8.69
N THR A 173 -0.87 -0.26 -8.64
CA THR A 173 0.15 -0.85 -9.52
C THR A 173 1.46 -1.06 -8.76
N SER A 174 2.25 -2.04 -9.18
CA SER A 174 3.67 -2.10 -8.84
C SER A 174 4.44 -1.31 -9.91
N PRO A 175 4.92 -0.10 -9.61
CA PRO A 175 5.48 0.77 -10.63
C PRO A 175 6.84 0.28 -11.16
N SER A 176 7.22 0.70 -12.36
CA SER A 176 8.59 0.57 -12.84
C SER A 176 9.50 1.46 -11.99
N LEU A 177 10.61 0.91 -11.48
CA LEU A 177 11.54 1.66 -10.63
C LEU A 177 12.41 2.61 -11.43
N THR A 178 12.89 2.16 -12.59
CA THR A 178 13.77 2.95 -13.45
C THR A 178 13.08 4.22 -13.94
N GLY A 179 13.60 5.36 -13.56
CA GLY A 179 13.04 6.68 -13.89
C GLY A 179 11.99 7.21 -12.91
N THR A 180 11.47 6.38 -11.99
CA THR A 180 10.63 6.83 -10.86
C THR A 180 11.48 7.66 -9.92
N THR A 181 11.21 8.98 -9.84
CA THR A 181 12.07 9.90 -9.11
C THR A 181 11.30 11.11 -8.58
N GLY A 182 11.81 11.71 -7.51
CA GLY A 182 11.24 12.89 -6.91
C GLY A 182 11.19 12.83 -5.40
N VAL A 183 10.29 13.61 -4.83
CA VAL A 183 10.08 13.74 -3.37
C VAL A 183 8.67 13.32 -3.03
N LEU A 184 8.54 12.38 -2.11
CA LEU A 184 7.29 12.08 -1.40
C LEU A 184 7.36 12.76 -0.04
N HIS A 185 6.40 13.63 0.24
CA HIS A 185 6.31 14.35 1.50
C HIS A 185 4.89 14.34 2.04
N VAL A 186 4.74 14.11 3.32
CA VAL A 186 3.47 14.23 4.04
C VAL A 186 3.67 15.04 5.31
N THR A 187 2.75 15.96 5.61
CA THR A 187 2.84 16.84 6.78
C THR A 187 2.65 16.09 8.09
N GLY A 188 1.84 15.03 8.07
CA GLY A 188 1.63 14.13 9.20
C GLY A 188 0.94 12.85 8.79
N VAL A 189 1.49 11.71 9.23
CA VAL A 189 0.95 10.39 8.92
C VAL A 189 1.21 9.42 10.06
N TYR A 190 0.29 8.48 10.27
CA TYR A 190 0.50 7.33 11.14
C TYR A 190 0.90 6.12 10.30
N LEU A 191 2.07 5.56 10.60
CA LEU A 191 2.60 4.36 9.96
C LEU A 191 2.87 3.34 11.05
N ASN A 192 2.19 2.19 10.99
CA ASN A 192 2.32 1.14 12.00
C ASN A 192 2.17 1.68 13.44
N GLU A 193 1.10 2.46 13.68
CA GLU A 193 0.75 3.09 14.96
C GLU A 193 1.72 4.20 15.43
N LEU A 194 2.77 4.49 14.67
CA LEU A 194 3.73 5.54 14.96
C LEU A 194 3.45 6.79 14.14
N TYR A 195 3.44 7.94 14.81
CA TYR A 195 3.22 9.21 14.14
C TYR A 195 4.51 9.78 13.55
N TYR A 196 4.46 10.19 12.28
CA TYR A 196 5.52 10.91 11.59
C TYR A 196 5.07 12.33 11.27
N ARG A 197 5.89 13.32 11.62
CA ARG A 197 5.70 14.73 11.26
C ARG A 197 6.67 15.09 10.14
N ASP A 198 6.16 15.78 9.12
CA ASP A 198 6.97 16.21 7.96
C ASP A 198 7.85 15.09 7.40
N LEU A 199 7.28 13.90 7.24
CA LEU A 199 8.01 12.77 6.65
C LEU A 199 8.34 13.10 5.19
N CYS A 200 9.62 13.09 4.88
CA CYS A 200 10.15 13.40 3.55
C CYS A 200 11.05 12.26 3.07
N LEU A 201 10.70 11.68 1.93
CA LEU A 201 11.48 10.64 1.27
C LEU A 201 11.88 11.13 -0.12
N THR A 202 13.17 11.05 -0.46
CA THR A 202 13.64 11.30 -1.82
C THR A 202 13.88 9.98 -2.53
N LEU A 203 13.29 9.83 -3.70
CA LEU A 203 13.43 8.63 -4.52
C LEU A 203 14.29 8.93 -5.77
N THR A 204 15.13 7.98 -6.14
CA THR A 204 15.88 7.97 -7.40
C THR A 204 15.81 6.55 -7.94
N ASP A 205 15.36 6.40 -9.18
CA ASP A 205 15.08 5.09 -9.77
C ASP A 205 14.30 4.19 -8.81
N GLY A 206 13.20 4.75 -8.25
CA GLY A 206 12.28 4.09 -7.35
C GLY A 206 12.84 3.69 -5.98
N MET A 207 14.11 3.97 -5.69
CA MET A 207 14.75 3.63 -4.42
C MET A 207 14.85 4.85 -3.51
N ILE A 208 14.63 4.68 -2.20
CA ILE A 208 14.84 5.74 -1.22
C ILE A 208 16.34 6.07 -1.16
N THR A 209 16.69 7.32 -1.49
CA THR A 209 18.08 7.82 -1.47
C THR A 209 18.35 8.82 -0.36
N ALA A 210 17.31 9.51 0.13
CA ALA A 210 17.38 10.37 1.30
C ALA A 210 16.04 10.35 2.04
N TYR A 211 16.08 10.63 3.33
CA TYR A 211 14.90 10.65 4.19
C TYR A 211 15.11 11.57 5.39
N ASP A 212 14.03 12.18 5.86
CA ASP A 212 13.99 13.01 7.08
C ASP A 212 12.55 13.07 7.63
N CYS A 213 12.44 13.48 8.89
CA CYS A 213 11.16 13.84 9.53
C CYS A 213 11.42 14.89 10.62
N ALA A 214 10.34 15.44 11.19
CA ALA A 214 10.41 16.47 12.21
C ALA A 214 9.85 16.02 13.57
N ASN A 215 10.00 14.75 13.92
CA ASN A 215 9.50 14.20 15.18
C ASN A 215 10.29 14.66 16.40
N PHE A 216 11.61 14.85 16.24
CA PHE A 216 12.54 15.14 17.31
C PHE A 216 13.38 16.39 16.99
N GLU A 217 13.92 17.02 18.02
CA GLU A 217 14.78 18.22 17.85
C GLU A 217 16.12 17.91 17.16
N LYS A 218 16.63 16.66 17.36
CA LYS A 218 17.90 16.25 16.78
C LYS A 218 17.69 15.48 15.48
N GLU A 219 18.40 15.90 14.45
CA GLU A 219 18.40 15.21 13.15
C GLU A 219 18.76 13.72 13.27
N GLU A 220 19.76 13.39 14.12
CA GLU A 220 20.17 12.00 14.36
C GLU A 220 19.03 11.12 14.91
N ASP A 221 18.20 11.68 15.83
CA ASP A 221 17.05 10.97 16.40
C ASP A 221 15.95 10.75 15.35
N ASN A 222 15.72 11.73 14.46
CA ASN A 222 14.80 11.62 13.33
C ASN A 222 15.25 10.53 12.35
N ARG A 223 16.53 10.52 11.99
CA ARG A 223 17.09 9.50 11.11
C ARG A 223 16.97 8.10 11.72
N THR A 224 17.37 7.95 12.98
CA THR A 224 17.26 6.67 13.70
C THR A 224 15.81 6.19 13.74
N TYR A 225 14.86 7.10 13.95
CA TYR A 225 13.45 6.78 13.98
C TYR A 225 12.95 6.18 12.64
N ILE A 226 13.36 6.78 11.52
CA ILE A 226 13.04 6.26 10.18
C ILE A 226 13.77 4.95 9.91
N GLU A 227 15.05 4.86 10.24
CA GLU A 227 15.87 3.65 10.02
C GLU A 227 15.32 2.43 10.75
N GLU A 228 14.85 2.61 11.98
CA GLU A 228 14.33 1.52 12.81
C GLU A 228 12.90 1.11 12.44
N ASN A 229 12.02 2.08 12.10
CA ASN A 229 10.57 1.86 12.05
C ASN A 229 9.98 1.92 10.64
N LEU A 230 10.63 2.56 9.67
CA LEU A 230 10.20 2.60 8.27
C LEU A 230 11.13 1.76 7.38
N LEU A 231 12.44 1.93 7.52
CA LEU A 231 13.40 1.16 6.74
C LEU A 231 13.69 -0.22 7.34
N TYR A 232 13.28 -0.50 8.56
CA TYR A 232 13.52 -1.78 9.26
C TYR A 232 14.98 -2.24 9.17
N HIS A 233 15.92 -1.28 9.30
CA HIS A 233 17.36 -1.46 9.14
C HIS A 233 17.83 -1.90 7.74
N HIS A 234 16.99 -1.84 6.74
CA HIS A 234 17.43 -1.92 5.35
C HIS A 234 18.14 -0.63 4.98
N ARG A 235 19.16 -0.74 4.13
CA ARG A 235 19.90 0.45 3.66
C ARG A 235 19.02 1.39 2.83
N THR A 236 18.08 0.82 2.11
CA THR A 236 17.10 1.49 1.25
C THR A 236 15.93 0.53 1.01
N LEU A 237 14.79 1.08 0.63
CA LEU A 237 13.62 0.32 0.17
C LEU A 237 13.21 0.84 -1.21
N PRO A 238 12.68 -0.02 -2.09
CA PRO A 238 12.02 0.40 -3.31
C PRO A 238 10.63 0.96 -3.00
N ILE A 239 10.07 1.72 -3.93
CA ILE A 239 8.64 1.88 -4.03
C ILE A 239 8.04 0.56 -4.52
N GLY A 240 7.22 -0.07 -3.71
CA GLY A 240 6.54 -1.35 -4.03
C GLY A 240 5.19 -1.15 -4.68
N GLU A 241 4.55 -0.01 -4.39
CA GLU A 241 3.22 0.31 -4.88
C GLU A 241 3.04 1.79 -5.13
N PHE A 242 2.25 2.10 -6.15
CA PHE A 242 1.57 3.38 -6.32
C PHE A 242 0.09 3.12 -6.53
N ALA A 243 -0.74 3.82 -5.77
CA ALA A 243 -2.18 3.69 -5.84
C ALA A 243 -2.92 5.03 -5.79
N ILE A 244 -4.16 5.03 -6.25
CA ILE A 244 -5.10 6.13 -6.09
C ILE A 244 -6.29 5.61 -5.29
N GLY A 245 -6.34 5.96 -4.01
CA GLY A 245 -7.50 5.70 -3.16
C GLY A 245 -8.69 6.53 -3.65
N THR A 246 -9.84 5.90 -3.75
CA THR A 246 -11.07 6.49 -4.30
C THR A 246 -12.19 6.60 -3.25
N ASN A 247 -11.95 6.14 -2.00
CA ASN A 247 -12.96 6.18 -0.95
C ASN A 247 -13.04 7.56 -0.28
N THR A 248 -13.55 8.53 -1.03
CA THR A 248 -13.76 9.91 -0.56
C THR A 248 -14.80 9.98 0.57
N THR A 249 -15.72 9.02 0.65
CA THR A 249 -16.67 8.89 1.78
C THR A 249 -15.91 8.63 3.09
N ALA A 250 -14.95 7.71 3.08
CA ALA A 250 -14.10 7.44 4.24
C ALA A 250 -13.27 8.67 4.62
N TYR A 251 -12.68 9.34 3.64
CA TYR A 251 -11.90 10.56 3.85
C TYR A 251 -12.73 11.66 4.55
N VAL A 252 -13.91 11.98 4.01
CA VAL A 252 -14.77 13.02 4.58
C VAL A 252 -15.24 12.65 5.99
N MET A 253 -15.59 11.40 6.22
CA MET A 253 -15.94 10.89 7.55
C MET A 253 -14.76 11.05 8.52
N ALA A 254 -13.56 10.66 8.12
CA ALA A 254 -12.36 10.77 8.94
C ALA A 254 -12.07 12.21 9.36
N GLU A 255 -12.17 13.17 8.42
CA GLU A 255 -12.03 14.61 8.69
C GLU A 255 -13.15 15.13 9.60
N GLN A 256 -14.42 14.80 9.31
CA GLN A 256 -15.58 15.27 10.10
C GLN A 256 -15.50 14.85 11.58
N TYR A 257 -15.00 13.65 11.84
CA TYR A 257 -14.90 13.13 13.20
C TYR A 257 -13.51 13.35 13.82
N GLY A 258 -12.52 13.77 13.05
CA GLY A 258 -11.14 13.95 13.50
C GLY A 258 -10.47 12.64 13.92
N ILE A 259 -10.75 11.56 13.20
CA ILE A 259 -10.30 10.20 13.55
C ILE A 259 -9.35 9.58 12.52
N ALA A 260 -8.83 10.36 11.58
CA ALA A 260 -7.94 9.84 10.54
C ALA A 260 -6.77 9.02 11.12
N GLY A 261 -6.15 9.51 12.20
CA GLY A 261 -5.05 8.81 12.87
C GLY A 261 -5.44 7.57 13.69
N LYS A 262 -6.72 7.22 13.73
CA LYS A 262 -7.24 6.03 14.42
C LYS A 262 -7.78 4.97 13.47
N LEU A 263 -7.79 5.27 12.17
CA LEU A 263 -8.28 4.33 11.17
C LEU A 263 -7.20 3.28 10.86
N PRO A 264 -7.61 2.02 10.59
CA PRO A 264 -6.68 1.00 10.15
C PRO A 264 -6.20 1.31 8.74
N ILE A 265 -5.06 0.74 8.36
CA ILE A 265 -4.44 1.00 7.06
C ILE A 265 -5.40 0.68 5.91
N LEU A 266 -6.16 -0.40 6.00
CA LEU A 266 -7.11 -0.82 4.98
C LEU A 266 -8.24 0.20 4.67
N ILE A 267 -8.44 1.20 5.53
CA ILE A 267 -9.29 2.37 5.25
C ILE A 267 -8.43 3.57 4.88
N ALA A 268 -7.33 3.80 5.62
CA ALA A 268 -6.50 4.99 5.50
C ALA A 268 -5.83 5.08 4.11
N GLU A 269 -5.36 3.97 3.55
CA GLU A 269 -4.79 3.89 2.21
C GLU A 269 -5.77 4.37 1.13
N LYS A 270 -7.07 4.06 1.28
CA LYS A 270 -8.11 4.38 0.31
C LYS A 270 -8.59 5.84 0.34
N MET A 271 -8.05 6.66 1.26
CA MET A 271 -8.46 8.06 1.45
C MET A 271 -7.61 9.07 0.65
N GLY A 272 -6.84 8.63 -0.31
CA GLY A 272 -6.01 9.47 -1.17
C GLY A 272 -4.99 8.67 -1.97
N PRO A 273 -4.21 9.34 -2.85
CA PRO A 273 -3.06 8.71 -3.46
C PRO A 273 -2.08 8.23 -2.39
N HIS A 274 -1.59 7.00 -2.55
CA HIS A 274 -0.62 6.44 -1.61
C HIS A 274 0.51 5.69 -2.30
N PHE A 275 1.57 5.47 -1.55
CA PHE A 275 2.82 4.89 -2.03
C PHE A 275 3.34 3.93 -0.97
N ALA A 276 3.48 2.66 -1.30
CA ALA A 276 4.10 1.73 -0.38
C ALA A 276 5.61 1.67 -0.55
N MET A 277 6.33 1.72 0.56
CA MET A 277 7.76 1.47 0.59
C MET A 277 8.03 0.04 1.03
N GLY A 278 8.79 -0.70 0.21
CA GLY A 278 9.12 -2.11 0.46
C GLY A 278 8.69 -3.07 -0.64
N ASP A 279 8.12 -4.19 -0.24
CA ASP A 279 7.66 -5.24 -1.15
C ASP A 279 6.43 -4.78 -1.96
N THR A 280 6.19 -5.39 -3.13
CA THR A 280 4.97 -5.15 -3.92
C THR A 280 3.76 -5.80 -3.27
N CYS A 281 2.54 -5.37 -3.63
CA CYS A 281 1.29 -6.01 -3.20
C CYS A 281 1.22 -7.49 -3.61
N TYR A 282 1.90 -7.84 -4.69
CA TYR A 282 1.95 -9.20 -5.22
C TYR A 282 3.14 -10.02 -4.69
N ALA A 283 3.82 -9.55 -3.62
CA ALA A 283 4.97 -10.26 -3.08
C ALA A 283 4.65 -11.74 -2.78
N TRP A 284 5.41 -12.65 -3.39
CA TRP A 284 5.20 -14.11 -3.41
C TRP A 284 4.09 -14.61 -4.35
N ALA A 285 3.29 -13.74 -4.95
CA ALA A 285 2.22 -14.07 -5.89
C ALA A 285 2.43 -13.47 -7.29
N GLU A 286 3.59 -12.88 -7.56
CA GLU A 286 3.87 -12.16 -8.82
C GLU A 286 3.71 -13.03 -10.07
N ASP A 287 3.90 -14.33 -9.94
CA ASP A 287 3.81 -15.27 -11.06
C ASP A 287 2.38 -15.81 -11.27
N SER A 288 1.43 -15.49 -10.36
CA SER A 288 0.01 -15.82 -10.49
C SER A 288 -0.68 -14.77 -11.35
N PRO A 289 -1.38 -15.17 -12.44
CA PRO A 289 -2.10 -14.21 -13.27
C PRO A 289 -3.22 -13.53 -12.48
N MET A 290 -3.32 -12.20 -12.62
CA MET A 290 -4.39 -11.39 -12.06
C MET A 290 -5.15 -10.73 -13.21
N TYR A 291 -6.47 -10.73 -13.15
CA TYR A 291 -7.33 -10.16 -14.17
C TYR A 291 -8.32 -9.18 -13.57
N ASN A 292 -8.44 -8.03 -14.20
CA ASN A 292 -9.49 -7.08 -13.86
C ASN A 292 -10.87 -7.59 -14.33
N PRO A 293 -11.97 -7.04 -13.80
CA PRO A 293 -13.33 -7.40 -14.21
C PRO A 293 -13.64 -7.21 -15.70
N ASP A 294 -12.88 -6.36 -16.42
CA ASP A 294 -12.95 -6.19 -17.86
C ASP A 294 -12.23 -7.31 -18.66
N GLY A 295 -11.56 -8.21 -17.96
CA GLY A 295 -10.84 -9.35 -18.52
C GLY A 295 -9.40 -9.07 -18.95
N LYS A 296 -8.89 -7.84 -18.73
CA LYS A 296 -7.48 -7.52 -18.98
C LYS A 296 -6.59 -8.09 -17.87
N GLU A 297 -5.42 -8.59 -18.25
CA GLU A 297 -4.41 -9.06 -17.30
C GLU A 297 -3.65 -7.87 -16.72
N VAL A 298 -3.54 -7.81 -15.39
CA VAL A 298 -2.66 -6.87 -14.68
C VAL A 298 -1.23 -7.36 -14.85
N ILE A 299 -0.43 -6.65 -15.65
CA ILE A 299 0.97 -7.04 -15.94
C ILE A 299 1.96 -6.47 -14.92
N ALA A 300 1.61 -5.38 -14.24
CA ALA A 300 2.46 -4.67 -13.28
C ALA A 300 2.42 -5.33 -11.89
N ARG A 301 2.73 -6.62 -11.82
CA ARG A 301 2.79 -7.38 -10.57
C ARG A 301 4.19 -7.44 -9.96
N GLU A 302 5.21 -7.07 -10.72
CA GLU A 302 6.61 -7.04 -10.29
C GLU A 302 7.29 -5.74 -10.68
N ASN A 303 8.34 -5.39 -9.97
CA ASN A 303 9.28 -4.34 -10.35
C ASN A 303 10.70 -4.93 -10.50
N GLU A 304 11.69 -4.10 -10.86
CA GLU A 304 13.07 -4.55 -11.10
C GLU A 304 13.74 -5.17 -9.87
N VAL A 305 13.22 -4.91 -8.67
CA VAL A 305 13.74 -5.53 -7.44
C VAL A 305 13.06 -6.85 -7.18
N SER A 306 11.71 -6.91 -7.17
CA SER A 306 10.98 -8.16 -6.94
C SER A 306 11.23 -9.20 -8.04
N ALA A 307 11.51 -8.77 -9.28
CA ALA A 307 11.91 -9.64 -10.38
C ALA A 307 13.19 -10.46 -10.10
N LYS A 308 14.06 -10.00 -9.18
CA LYS A 308 15.27 -10.73 -8.77
C LYS A 308 14.97 -12.04 -8.04
N ARG A 309 13.71 -12.27 -7.60
CA ARG A 309 13.28 -13.55 -7.01
C ARG A 309 13.54 -14.74 -7.92
N LYS A 310 13.51 -14.52 -9.23
CA LYS A 310 13.76 -15.55 -10.25
C LYS A 310 15.19 -16.09 -10.18
N GLU A 311 16.14 -15.30 -9.66
CA GLU A 311 17.53 -15.68 -9.42
C GLU A 311 17.79 -16.03 -7.94
N ASP A 312 17.35 -15.15 -7.04
CA ASP A 312 17.59 -15.26 -5.60
C ASP A 312 16.49 -14.51 -4.82
N PRO A 313 15.52 -15.21 -4.23
CA PRO A 313 14.44 -14.58 -3.45
C PRO A 313 14.93 -13.69 -2.31
N SER A 314 16.12 -13.95 -1.77
CA SER A 314 16.66 -13.11 -0.69
C SER A 314 17.08 -11.70 -1.12
N LYS A 315 17.12 -11.45 -2.44
CA LYS A 315 17.40 -10.14 -3.03
C LYS A 315 16.15 -9.39 -3.46
N ALA A 316 15.01 -10.05 -3.44
CA ALA A 316 13.75 -9.55 -3.97
C ALA A 316 12.84 -8.98 -2.88
N TYR A 317 12.88 -9.55 -1.67
CA TYR A 317 11.92 -9.25 -0.62
C TYR A 317 12.56 -8.66 0.63
N PHE A 318 11.93 -7.64 1.16
CA PHE A 318 12.36 -6.90 2.35
C PHE A 318 11.57 -7.32 3.61
N GLY A 319 10.41 -7.96 3.43
CA GLY A 319 9.50 -8.36 4.51
C GLY A 319 8.81 -7.17 5.16
N CYS A 320 8.60 -6.10 4.41
CA CYS A 320 7.82 -4.94 4.79
C CYS A 320 7.11 -4.33 3.57
N HIS A 321 5.95 -3.72 3.83
CA HIS A 321 5.14 -2.96 2.91
C HIS A 321 4.47 -1.87 3.74
N THR A 322 4.77 -0.61 3.48
CA THR A 322 4.31 0.50 4.33
C THR A 322 3.72 1.61 3.47
N ASP A 323 2.40 1.77 3.54
CA ASP A 323 1.63 2.72 2.76
C ASP A 323 1.69 4.12 3.35
N ILE A 324 2.06 5.09 2.52
CA ILE A 324 2.14 6.50 2.87
C ILE A 324 1.11 7.24 2.03
N THR A 325 0.01 7.65 2.64
CA THR A 325 -1.12 8.30 1.97
C THR A 325 -0.98 9.83 2.02
N ILE A 326 -1.19 10.47 0.88
CA ILE A 326 -1.35 11.94 0.79
C ILE A 326 -2.84 12.25 0.88
N PRO A 327 -3.30 12.94 1.93
CA PRO A 327 -4.72 13.30 2.03
C PRO A 327 -5.13 14.31 0.95
N TYR A 328 -6.36 14.23 0.45
CA TYR A 328 -6.84 15.08 -0.66
C TYR A 328 -6.62 16.58 -0.42
N ARG A 329 -6.73 17.06 0.83
CA ARG A 329 -6.49 18.48 1.15
C ARG A 329 -5.06 18.94 0.89
N GLU A 330 -4.10 18.04 0.86
CA GLU A 330 -2.67 18.31 0.64
C GLU A 330 -2.24 18.07 -0.81
N LEU A 331 -3.16 17.71 -1.68
CA LEU A 331 -2.91 17.32 -3.06
C LEU A 331 -3.21 18.47 -4.03
N GLN A 332 -2.21 18.91 -4.78
CA GLN A 332 -2.37 19.86 -5.87
C GLN A 332 -2.90 19.15 -7.11
N SER A 333 -2.21 18.10 -7.57
CA SER A 333 -2.61 17.38 -8.77
C SER A 333 -2.08 15.96 -8.82
N VAL A 334 -2.83 15.12 -9.54
CA VAL A 334 -2.37 13.84 -10.09
C VAL A 334 -2.67 13.87 -11.58
N ALA A 335 -1.66 13.72 -12.42
CA ALA A 335 -1.82 13.76 -13.86
C ALA A 335 -1.01 12.65 -14.53
N VAL A 336 -1.59 12.02 -15.53
CA VAL A 336 -0.94 11.02 -16.37
C VAL A 336 -0.14 11.75 -17.45
N GLU A 337 1.12 11.39 -17.66
CA GLU A 337 1.95 11.86 -18.75
C GLU A 337 2.00 10.82 -19.87
N LYS A 338 1.64 11.22 -21.08
CA LYS A 338 1.64 10.35 -22.26
C LYS A 338 2.99 10.42 -22.99
N ALA A 339 3.27 9.43 -23.83
CA ALA A 339 4.52 9.35 -24.60
C ALA A 339 4.76 10.54 -25.54
N ASP A 340 3.70 11.23 -25.97
CA ASP A 340 3.78 12.42 -26.82
C ASP A 340 3.98 13.73 -26.02
N GLY A 341 4.07 13.64 -24.69
CA GLY A 341 4.23 14.77 -23.79
C GLY A 341 2.92 15.48 -23.40
N THR A 342 1.77 15.00 -23.87
CA THR A 342 0.48 15.49 -23.39
C THR A 342 0.14 14.89 -22.04
N THR A 343 -0.77 15.55 -21.29
CA THR A 343 -1.17 15.11 -19.97
C THR A 343 -2.68 14.90 -19.86
N ILE A 344 -3.09 13.95 -19.03
CA ILE A 344 -4.49 13.72 -18.64
C ILE A 344 -4.60 14.03 -17.17
N PRO A 345 -5.31 15.09 -16.75
CA PRO A 345 -5.54 15.36 -15.33
C PRO A 345 -6.54 14.35 -14.76
N LEU A 346 -6.18 13.74 -13.62
CA LEU A 346 -7.06 12.85 -12.85
C LEU A 346 -7.64 13.57 -11.64
N ILE A 347 -6.77 14.28 -10.92
CA ILE A 347 -7.12 15.03 -9.69
C ILE A 347 -6.49 16.42 -9.79
N GLU A 348 -7.26 17.45 -9.46
CA GLU A 348 -6.81 18.84 -9.30
C GLU A 348 -7.38 19.42 -8.01
N ASP A 349 -6.54 20.09 -7.22
CA ASP A 349 -6.91 20.68 -5.92
C ASP A 349 -7.67 19.71 -4.99
N GLY A 350 -7.28 18.42 -5.02
CA GLY A 350 -7.90 17.37 -4.22
C GLY A 350 -9.29 16.95 -4.68
N ARG A 351 -9.67 17.23 -5.94
CA ARG A 351 -10.93 16.82 -6.56
C ARG A 351 -10.67 15.98 -7.81
N PHE A 352 -11.45 14.95 -8.01
CA PHE A 352 -11.42 14.18 -9.25
C PHE A 352 -11.98 15.03 -10.39
N VAL A 353 -11.22 15.16 -11.48
CA VAL A 353 -11.58 15.97 -12.65
C VAL A 353 -11.68 15.16 -13.93
N LEU A 354 -11.26 13.89 -13.90
CA LEU A 354 -11.39 13.00 -15.06
C LEU A 354 -12.88 12.75 -15.34
N PRO A 355 -13.34 12.90 -16.60
CA PRO A 355 -14.73 12.59 -16.97
C PRO A 355 -15.11 11.15 -16.59
N GLY A 356 -16.25 10.98 -15.93
CA GLY A 356 -16.76 9.71 -15.42
C GLY A 356 -16.39 9.41 -13.95
N THR A 357 -15.61 10.30 -13.31
CA THR A 357 -15.23 10.16 -11.89
C THR A 357 -15.91 11.17 -10.97
N GLU A 358 -16.84 11.98 -11.50
CA GLU A 358 -17.48 13.09 -10.80
C GLU A 358 -18.19 12.66 -9.50
N GLU A 359 -18.75 11.46 -9.49
CA GLU A 359 -19.45 10.90 -8.33
C GLU A 359 -18.52 10.70 -7.11
N LEU A 360 -17.22 10.58 -7.32
CA LEU A 360 -16.23 10.55 -6.22
C LEU A 360 -16.14 11.89 -5.48
N ASN A 361 -16.63 12.98 -6.08
CA ASN A 361 -16.64 14.28 -5.43
C ASN A 361 -17.89 14.54 -4.58
N GLU A 362 -18.95 13.73 -4.70
CA GLU A 362 -20.20 13.91 -3.97
C GLU A 362 -20.03 14.01 -2.43
N PRO A 363 -19.17 13.20 -1.78
CA PRO A 363 -19.00 13.28 -0.34
C PRO A 363 -18.39 14.59 0.16
N PHE A 364 -17.68 15.32 -0.68
CA PHE A 364 -17.07 16.59 -0.29
C PHE A 364 -18.07 17.76 -0.23
N GLY A 365 -19.27 17.64 -0.81
CA GLY A 365 -20.33 18.67 -0.83
C GLY A 365 -20.25 19.62 -2.00
#